data_b9d972f67a970ab8daf6d73642973717
#
_entry.id   b9d972f67a970ab8daf6d73642973717
#
_cell.length_a   1.000
_cell.length_b   1.000
_cell.length_c   1.000
_cell.angle_alpha   90.00
_cell.angle_beta   90.00
_cell.angle_gamma   90.00
#
_symmetry.space_group_name_H-M   'P 1'
#
loop_
_entity.id
_entity.type
_entity.pdbx_description
1 polymer ?
#
loop_
_entity_poly.entity_id
_entity_poly.type
_entity_poly.pdbx_seq_one_letter_code
_entity_poly.pdbx_strand_id
1 'polypeptide(L)'
;DILAQRVSRAAQAGAAVVVLDVLLAEPDRLSPSNWLRLLPAGSEYENLRKALAAQASPDQVLADSLGSANAVIGFALIAKAGTTTSGAPTLKGGFAEVGDPSAPFMLAFGGHVPALAALQATASGYGALSLVPDPDGVVRRAPLFVTVADKVVPSIDAEALRVAQGASTYIVKSTNASGEASWGGAGGVVSARIGALTVPTDRR
;
A
#
# COMPACT_ATOMS: atom_id res chain seq x y z
N ASP A 1 -1.22 -16.65 -14.68
CA ASP A 1 -0.63 -16.13 -13.45
C ASP A 1 -1.34 -16.70 -12.23
N ILE A 2 -0.58 -17.34 -11.33
CA ILE A 2 -1.11 -18.02 -10.15
C ILE A 2 -1.66 -16.98 -9.13
N LEU A 3 -0.98 -15.85 -8.98
CA LEU A 3 -1.38 -14.82 -8.03
C LEU A 3 -2.72 -14.18 -8.45
N ALA A 4 -2.87 -13.86 -9.73
CA ALA A 4 -4.11 -13.34 -10.29
C ALA A 4 -5.30 -14.31 -10.08
N GLN A 5 -5.06 -15.62 -10.30
CA GLN A 5 -6.09 -16.64 -10.06
C GLN A 5 -6.49 -16.72 -8.57
N ARG A 6 -5.52 -16.56 -7.64
CA ARG A 6 -5.82 -16.57 -6.20
C ARG A 6 -6.64 -15.35 -5.79
N VAL A 7 -6.29 -14.16 -6.28
CA VAL A 7 -7.08 -12.93 -6.06
C VAL A 7 -8.51 -13.11 -6.55
N SER A 8 -8.68 -13.57 -7.79
CA SER A 8 -9.99 -13.78 -8.38
C SER A 8 -10.82 -14.82 -7.62
N ARG A 9 -10.21 -15.93 -7.20
CA ARG A 9 -10.91 -16.98 -6.42
C ARG A 9 -11.32 -16.49 -5.04
N ALA A 10 -10.47 -15.72 -4.35
CA ALA A 10 -10.80 -15.15 -3.05
C ALA A 10 -11.99 -14.18 -3.16
N ALA A 11 -11.99 -13.32 -4.18
CA ALA A 11 -13.09 -12.39 -4.44
C ALA A 11 -14.38 -13.15 -4.77
N GLN A 12 -14.33 -14.18 -5.62
CA GLN A 12 -15.49 -15.03 -5.95
C GLN A 12 -16.04 -15.80 -4.75
N ALA A 13 -15.16 -16.16 -3.81
CA ALA A 13 -15.56 -16.79 -2.55
C ALA A 13 -16.17 -15.81 -1.53
N GLY A 14 -16.31 -14.53 -1.87
CA GLY A 14 -16.95 -13.52 -1.03
C GLY A 14 -16.01 -12.83 -0.05
N ALA A 15 -14.70 -12.83 -0.28
CA ALA A 15 -13.76 -12.06 0.54
C ALA A 15 -14.11 -10.56 0.47
N ALA A 16 -14.29 -9.91 1.63
CA ALA A 16 -14.56 -8.48 1.72
C ALA A 16 -13.39 -7.64 1.21
N VAL A 17 -12.16 -8.14 1.40
CA VAL A 17 -10.91 -7.55 0.91
C VAL A 17 -9.88 -8.65 0.69
N VAL A 18 -9.03 -8.50 -0.30
CA VAL A 18 -7.86 -9.34 -0.55
C VAL A 18 -6.60 -8.49 -0.38
N VAL A 19 -5.73 -8.87 0.53
CA VAL A 19 -4.50 -8.13 0.83
C VAL A 19 -3.30 -8.91 0.31
N LEU A 20 -2.46 -8.26 -0.49
CA LEU A 20 -1.19 -8.80 -0.93
C LEU A 20 -0.05 -8.16 -0.13
N ASP A 21 0.38 -8.84 0.93
CA ASP A 21 1.53 -8.45 1.74
C ASP A 21 2.83 -8.88 1.03
N VAL A 22 3.03 -8.32 -0.15
CA VAL A 22 4.18 -8.56 -1.03
C VAL A 22 4.55 -7.26 -1.74
N LEU A 23 5.85 -6.97 -1.80
CA LEU A 23 6.34 -5.84 -2.59
C LEU A 23 6.44 -6.23 -4.08
N LEU A 24 5.56 -5.66 -4.90
CA LEU A 24 5.48 -5.90 -6.34
C LEU A 24 6.11 -4.72 -7.11
N ALA A 25 7.39 -4.46 -6.87
CA ALA A 25 8.11 -3.31 -7.42
C ALA A 25 8.72 -3.55 -8.80
N GLU A 26 8.96 -4.81 -9.18
CA GLU A 26 9.61 -5.18 -10.43
C GLU A 26 8.65 -5.97 -11.34
N PRO A 27 8.75 -5.78 -12.68
CA PRO A 27 8.00 -6.58 -13.63
C PRO A 27 8.33 -8.08 -13.51
N ASP A 28 7.35 -8.92 -13.83
CA ASP A 28 7.55 -10.36 -13.84
C ASP A 28 8.68 -10.73 -14.81
N ARG A 29 9.69 -11.42 -14.29
CA ARG A 29 10.86 -11.88 -15.08
C ARG A 29 10.49 -12.85 -16.19
N LEU A 30 9.39 -13.58 -16.05
CA LEU A 30 8.86 -14.51 -17.04
C LEU A 30 7.94 -13.83 -18.05
N SER A 31 7.81 -12.52 -18.01
CA SER A 31 7.00 -11.76 -18.96
C SER A 31 7.43 -12.05 -20.41
N PRO A 32 6.48 -12.26 -21.33
CA PRO A 32 6.76 -12.45 -22.76
C PRO A 32 7.64 -11.35 -23.35
N SER A 33 7.50 -10.11 -22.89
CA SER A 33 8.35 -8.99 -23.32
C SER A 33 9.83 -9.17 -22.98
N ASN A 34 10.16 -9.84 -21.88
CA ASN A 34 11.54 -10.15 -21.52
C ASN A 34 12.14 -11.20 -22.45
N TRP A 35 11.37 -12.23 -22.80
CA TRP A 35 11.79 -13.25 -23.75
C TRP A 35 11.97 -12.67 -25.15
N LEU A 36 11.08 -11.76 -25.59
CA LEU A 36 11.20 -11.06 -26.88
C LEU A 36 12.52 -10.32 -27.04
N ARG A 37 13.04 -9.73 -25.96
CA ARG A 37 14.33 -9.01 -25.98
C ARG A 37 15.53 -9.95 -26.08
N LEU A 38 15.39 -11.19 -25.64
CA LEU A 38 16.46 -12.19 -25.66
C LEU A 38 16.51 -12.99 -26.96
N LEU A 39 15.45 -12.96 -27.78
CA LEU A 39 15.42 -13.68 -29.05
C LEU A 39 16.37 -13.03 -30.06
N PRO A 40 17.23 -13.79 -30.72
CA PRO A 40 18.10 -13.30 -31.79
C PRO A 40 17.30 -12.71 -32.95
N ALA A 41 17.90 -11.77 -33.67
CA ALA A 41 17.31 -11.27 -34.91
C ALA A 41 17.43 -12.34 -36.00
N GLY A 42 16.28 -12.80 -36.55
CA GLY A 42 16.25 -13.79 -37.60
C GLY A 42 14.82 -14.16 -37.98
N SER A 43 14.60 -14.49 -39.25
CA SER A 43 13.28 -14.86 -39.76
C SER A 43 12.77 -16.18 -39.20
N GLU A 44 13.68 -17.05 -38.77
CA GLU A 44 13.36 -18.34 -38.09
C GLU A 44 12.62 -18.14 -36.76
N TYR A 45 12.79 -16.99 -36.09
CA TYR A 45 12.13 -16.68 -34.83
C TYR A 45 10.84 -15.86 -34.98
N GLU A 46 10.44 -15.51 -36.20
CA GLU A 46 9.31 -14.63 -36.47
C GLU A 46 7.98 -15.14 -35.90
N ASN A 47 7.72 -16.44 -36.08
CA ASN A 47 6.52 -17.09 -35.54
C ASN A 47 6.53 -17.11 -34.00
N LEU A 48 7.69 -17.38 -33.38
CA LEU A 48 7.84 -17.35 -31.93
C LEU A 48 7.66 -15.93 -31.38
N ARG A 49 8.20 -14.91 -32.07
CA ARG A 49 7.98 -13.51 -31.71
C ARG A 49 6.49 -13.14 -31.73
N LYS A 50 5.78 -13.51 -32.79
CA LYS A 50 4.34 -13.30 -32.90
C LYS A 50 3.56 -13.99 -31.78
N ALA A 51 3.90 -15.25 -31.48
CA ALA A 51 3.27 -16.03 -30.42
C ALA A 51 3.50 -15.40 -29.02
N LEU A 52 4.73 -14.95 -28.73
CA LEU A 52 5.05 -14.28 -27.47
C LEU A 52 4.38 -12.89 -27.37
N ALA A 53 4.36 -12.13 -28.47
CA ALA A 53 3.72 -10.81 -28.49
C ALA A 53 2.20 -10.88 -28.32
N ALA A 54 1.58 -12.00 -28.66
CA ALA A 54 0.14 -12.24 -28.48
C ALA A 54 -0.22 -12.65 -27.05
N GLN A 55 0.75 -12.99 -26.20
CA GLN A 55 0.50 -13.36 -24.80
C GLN A 55 0.33 -12.12 -23.95
N ALA A 56 -0.69 -12.16 -23.08
CA ALA A 56 -0.88 -11.10 -22.07
C ALA A 56 0.29 -11.10 -21.07
N SER A 57 0.72 -9.89 -20.67
CA SER A 57 1.70 -9.74 -19.60
C SER A 57 1.13 -10.28 -18.29
N PRO A 58 1.87 -11.09 -17.52
CA PRO A 58 1.44 -11.52 -16.18
C PRO A 58 1.08 -10.35 -15.25
N ASP A 59 1.83 -9.24 -15.35
CA ASP A 59 1.56 -8.04 -14.57
C ASP A 59 0.21 -7.40 -14.95
N GLN A 60 -0.16 -7.42 -16.24
CA GLN A 60 -1.46 -6.92 -16.68
C GLN A 60 -2.59 -7.84 -16.23
N VAL A 61 -2.41 -9.17 -16.33
CA VAL A 61 -3.39 -10.14 -15.84
C VAL A 61 -3.62 -9.98 -14.34
N LEU A 62 -2.55 -9.71 -13.57
CA LEU A 62 -2.68 -9.40 -12.15
C LEU A 62 -3.39 -8.07 -11.93
N ALA A 63 -3.03 -7.02 -12.67
CA ALA A 63 -3.70 -5.70 -12.59
C ALA A 63 -5.20 -5.82 -12.83
N ASP A 64 -5.62 -6.55 -13.86
CA ASP A 64 -7.04 -6.78 -14.19
C ASP A 64 -7.76 -7.53 -13.06
N SER A 65 -7.09 -8.51 -12.43
CA SER A 65 -7.64 -9.23 -11.28
C SER A 65 -7.78 -8.36 -10.04
N LEU A 66 -6.82 -7.46 -9.78
CA LEU A 66 -6.90 -6.48 -8.69
C LEU A 66 -8.03 -5.49 -8.92
N GLY A 67 -8.23 -5.01 -10.16
CA GLY A 67 -9.30 -4.08 -10.51
C GLY A 67 -10.70 -4.67 -10.40
N SER A 68 -10.84 -6.00 -10.52
CA SER A 68 -12.12 -6.70 -10.38
C SER A 68 -12.40 -7.17 -8.94
N ALA A 69 -11.48 -6.98 -8.02
CA ALA A 69 -11.57 -7.35 -6.62
C ALA A 69 -11.38 -6.13 -5.71
N ASN A 70 -11.89 -6.20 -4.47
CA ASN A 70 -11.48 -5.27 -3.42
C ASN A 70 -10.06 -5.64 -2.96
N ALA A 71 -9.05 -5.24 -3.72
CA ALA A 71 -7.68 -5.64 -3.46
C ALA A 71 -6.83 -4.49 -2.93
N VAL A 72 -5.98 -4.80 -1.94
CA VAL A 72 -5.00 -3.89 -1.36
C VAL A 72 -3.61 -4.43 -1.62
N ILE A 73 -2.73 -3.59 -2.14
CA ILE A 73 -1.32 -3.87 -2.34
C ILE A 73 -0.46 -2.92 -1.52
N GLY A 74 0.83 -3.22 -1.41
CA GLY A 74 1.70 -2.46 -0.54
C GLY A 74 2.92 -1.83 -1.21
N PHE A 75 3.56 -0.95 -0.44
CA PHE A 75 4.85 -0.34 -0.74
C PHE A 75 5.78 -0.45 0.46
N ALA A 76 7.10 -0.50 0.20
CA ALA A 76 8.07 -0.52 1.28
C ALA A 76 8.52 0.90 1.67
N LEU A 77 8.75 1.12 2.96
CA LEU A 77 9.22 2.40 3.51
C LEU A 77 10.76 2.46 3.49
N ILE A 78 11.30 3.65 3.27
CA ILE A 78 12.74 3.93 3.31
C ILE A 78 13.01 5.05 4.30
N ALA A 79 13.89 4.76 5.28
CA ALA A 79 14.17 5.68 6.38
C ALA A 79 14.75 7.03 5.88
N LYS A 80 15.63 7.01 4.88
CA LYS A 80 16.21 8.24 4.30
C LYS A 80 15.90 8.32 2.81
N ALA A 81 15.46 9.48 2.34
CA ALA A 81 15.31 9.73 0.91
C ALA A 81 16.67 9.56 0.19
N GLY A 82 16.64 8.85 -0.93
CA GLY A 82 17.78 8.65 -1.83
C GLY A 82 17.40 8.98 -3.27
N THR A 83 18.37 8.92 -4.17
CA THR A 83 18.17 9.23 -5.59
C THR A 83 17.21 8.26 -6.30
N THR A 84 17.00 7.07 -5.73
CA THR A 84 16.15 5.99 -6.29
C THR A 84 14.80 5.87 -5.58
N THR A 85 14.53 6.70 -4.57
CA THR A 85 13.28 6.65 -3.81
C THR A 85 12.26 7.62 -4.35
N SER A 86 11.02 7.18 -4.47
CA SER A 86 9.90 8.08 -4.75
C SER A 86 9.58 8.92 -3.50
N GLY A 87 9.08 10.13 -3.69
CA GLY A 87 8.50 10.94 -2.61
C GLY A 87 7.30 10.27 -1.93
N ALA A 88 6.31 11.03 -1.51
CA ALA A 88 5.10 10.47 -0.93
C ALA A 88 4.29 9.65 -1.96
N PRO A 89 3.71 8.49 -1.57
CA PRO A 89 2.88 7.69 -2.45
C PRO A 89 1.55 8.41 -2.78
N THR A 90 0.95 8.05 -3.92
CA THR A 90 -0.41 8.48 -4.26
C THR A 90 -1.40 7.59 -3.52
N LEU A 91 -2.15 8.18 -2.60
CA LEU A 91 -3.09 7.46 -1.73
C LEU A 91 -4.45 7.24 -2.42
N LYS A 92 -5.14 6.19 -2.02
CA LYS A 92 -6.51 5.86 -2.47
C LYS A 92 -7.58 6.39 -1.50
N GLY A 93 -7.21 6.67 -0.25
CA GLY A 93 -8.09 7.23 0.79
C GLY A 93 -7.70 8.65 1.18
N GLY A 94 -8.68 9.44 1.63
CA GLY A 94 -8.46 10.77 2.20
C GLY A 94 -8.11 10.71 3.68
N PHE A 95 -7.54 11.81 4.22
CA PHE A 95 -7.30 12.00 5.65
C PHE A 95 -8.04 13.25 6.13
N ALA A 96 -8.72 13.13 7.26
CA ALA A 96 -9.25 14.23 8.02
C ALA A 96 -8.66 14.21 9.44
N GLU A 97 -8.21 15.35 9.94
CA GLU A 97 -7.62 15.49 11.26
C GLU A 97 -8.53 16.28 12.17
N VAL A 98 -8.61 15.86 13.43
CA VAL A 98 -9.36 16.56 14.47
C VAL A 98 -8.45 16.73 15.68
N GLY A 99 -8.20 17.97 16.09
CA GLY A 99 -7.25 18.34 17.14
C GLY A 99 -5.95 18.90 16.57
N ASP A 100 -4.85 18.67 17.28
CA ASP A 100 -3.52 19.09 16.83
C ASP A 100 -3.08 18.32 15.58
N PRO A 101 -2.17 18.86 14.75
CA PRO A 101 -1.60 18.11 13.63
C PRO A 101 -1.03 16.77 14.07
N SER A 102 -1.42 15.69 13.42
CA SER A 102 -1.06 14.33 13.84
C SER A 102 0.34 13.89 13.38
N ALA A 103 0.84 14.44 12.30
CA ALA A 103 2.12 14.07 11.69
C ALA A 103 3.33 14.08 12.65
N PRO A 104 3.48 15.05 13.59
CA PRO A 104 4.60 15.06 14.53
C PRO A 104 4.62 13.87 15.51
N PHE A 105 3.50 13.16 15.65
CA PHE A 105 3.35 12.01 16.54
C PHE A 105 3.50 10.65 15.80
N MET A 106 3.83 10.69 14.52
CA MET A 106 3.98 9.49 13.68
C MET A 106 5.45 9.22 13.35
N LEU A 107 5.75 7.96 13.08
CA LEU A 107 7.07 7.59 12.55
C LEU A 107 7.28 8.20 11.17
N ALA A 108 8.42 8.88 10.96
CA ALA A 108 8.73 9.59 9.73
C ALA A 108 9.71 8.82 8.86
N PHE A 109 9.40 8.75 7.56
CA PHE A 109 10.22 8.12 6.53
C PHE A 109 10.51 9.11 5.40
N GLY A 110 11.71 9.01 4.81
CA GLY A 110 12.14 9.92 3.76
C GLY A 110 11.59 9.59 2.38
N GLY A 111 11.10 8.36 2.16
CA GLY A 111 10.59 7.93 0.86
C GLY A 111 10.01 6.51 0.89
N HIS A 112 9.64 6.02 -0.31
CA HIS A 112 9.12 4.67 -0.45
C HIS A 112 9.61 4.00 -1.74
N VAL A 113 9.56 2.66 -1.78
CA VAL A 113 9.68 1.87 -3.00
C VAL A 113 8.26 1.53 -3.48
N PRO A 114 7.85 2.07 -4.63
CA PRO A 114 6.49 1.84 -5.13
C PRO A 114 6.32 0.44 -5.71
N ALA A 115 5.10 -0.05 -5.73
CA ALA A 115 4.71 -1.16 -6.59
C ALA A 115 4.65 -0.73 -8.06
N LEU A 116 4.50 -1.66 -9.00
CA LEU A 116 4.32 -1.38 -10.42
C LEU A 116 3.12 -0.43 -10.65
N ALA A 117 3.30 0.55 -11.52
CA ALA A 117 2.29 1.57 -11.79
C ALA A 117 0.94 0.97 -12.27
N ALA A 118 0.97 -0.08 -13.07
CA ALA A 118 -0.24 -0.77 -13.54
C ALA A 118 -1.03 -1.37 -12.37
N LEU A 119 -0.34 -1.97 -11.38
CA LEU A 119 -0.96 -2.55 -10.20
C LEU A 119 -1.52 -1.48 -9.26
N GLN A 120 -0.76 -0.38 -9.07
CA GLN A 120 -1.23 0.76 -8.29
C GLN A 120 -2.50 1.39 -8.88
N ALA A 121 -2.58 1.49 -10.22
CA ALA A 121 -3.72 2.11 -10.88
C ALA A 121 -5.03 1.34 -10.61
N THR A 122 -4.98 0.02 -10.58
CA THR A 122 -6.16 -0.87 -10.50
C THR A 122 -6.53 -1.30 -9.09
N ALA A 123 -5.56 -1.39 -8.16
CA ALA A 123 -5.83 -1.77 -6.78
C ALA A 123 -6.78 -0.78 -6.08
N SER A 124 -7.69 -1.29 -5.25
CA SER A 124 -8.64 -0.51 -4.43
C SER A 124 -7.97 0.19 -3.26
N GLY A 125 -6.82 -0.33 -2.81
CA GLY A 125 -6.06 0.23 -1.70
C GLY A 125 -4.54 0.12 -1.89
N TYR A 126 -3.81 1.02 -1.24
CA TYR A 126 -2.35 1.11 -1.30
C TYR A 126 -1.78 1.57 0.04
N GLY A 127 -1.08 0.67 0.76
CA GLY A 127 -0.61 0.89 2.13
C GLY A 127 0.83 0.47 2.37
N ALA A 128 1.42 0.95 3.47
CA ALA A 128 2.80 0.62 3.86
C ALA A 128 2.90 -0.81 4.40
N LEU A 129 3.87 -1.59 3.87
CA LEU A 129 4.17 -2.97 4.30
C LEU A 129 5.10 -3.03 5.51
N SER A 130 5.86 -1.95 5.78
CA SER A 130 6.97 -2.01 6.71
C SER A 130 6.51 -2.00 8.17
N LEU A 131 7.02 -2.94 8.96
CA LEU A 131 6.94 -2.95 10.41
C LEU A 131 8.23 -2.37 11.00
N VAL A 132 8.11 -1.66 12.12
CA VAL A 132 9.26 -1.11 12.85
C VAL A 132 9.37 -1.87 14.17
N PRO A 133 10.42 -2.70 14.35
CA PRO A 133 10.64 -3.41 15.59
C PRO A 133 11.10 -2.45 16.70
N ASP A 134 10.82 -2.81 17.95
CA ASP A 134 11.41 -2.18 19.12
C ASP A 134 12.95 -2.40 19.13
N PRO A 135 13.73 -1.66 19.96
CA PRO A 135 15.19 -1.78 19.98
C PRO A 135 15.74 -3.19 20.25
N ASP A 136 14.94 -4.07 20.82
CA ASP A 136 15.29 -5.48 21.06
C ASP A 136 14.95 -6.41 19.86
N GLY A 137 14.51 -5.84 18.73
CA GLY A 137 14.16 -6.58 17.52
C GLY A 137 12.77 -7.20 17.50
N VAL A 138 11.98 -7.04 18.57
CA VAL A 138 10.63 -7.62 18.67
C VAL A 138 9.59 -6.59 18.21
N VAL A 139 8.69 -7.00 17.32
CA VAL A 139 7.56 -6.15 16.89
C VAL A 139 6.43 -6.29 17.91
N ARG A 140 6.15 -5.23 18.67
CA ARG A 140 5.04 -5.17 19.64
C ARG A 140 3.95 -4.21 19.23
N ARG A 141 4.24 -3.34 18.28
CA ARG A 141 3.33 -2.30 17.80
C ARG A 141 3.29 -2.30 16.29
N ALA A 142 2.10 -2.17 15.73
CA ALA A 142 1.89 -1.95 14.31
C ALA A 142 1.37 -0.51 14.15
N PRO A 143 2.11 0.37 13.44
CA PRO A 143 1.62 1.72 13.20
C PRO A 143 0.42 1.66 12.24
N LEU A 144 -0.68 2.32 12.60
CA LEU A 144 -1.80 2.51 11.68
C LEU A 144 -1.45 3.49 10.56
N PHE A 145 -0.69 4.53 10.92
CA PHE A 145 -0.25 5.58 10.02
C PHE A 145 1.21 5.94 10.28
N VAL A 146 1.89 6.35 9.22
CA VAL A 146 3.25 6.89 9.27
C VAL A 146 3.31 8.13 8.39
N THR A 147 4.41 8.88 8.42
CA THR A 147 4.65 9.95 7.45
C THR A 147 5.71 9.55 6.43
N VAL A 148 5.47 9.88 5.16
CA VAL A 148 6.44 9.71 4.07
C VAL A 148 6.55 11.04 3.35
N ALA A 149 7.75 11.62 3.33
CA ALA A 149 7.98 12.96 2.78
C ALA A 149 6.91 13.97 3.25
N ASP A 150 6.70 14.04 4.55
CA ASP A 150 5.77 14.93 5.27
C ASP A 150 4.26 14.69 5.00
N LYS A 151 3.91 13.59 4.33
CA LYS A 151 2.50 13.20 4.14
C LYS A 151 2.15 11.99 4.99
N VAL A 152 1.00 12.05 5.65
CA VAL A 152 0.43 10.92 6.38
C VAL A 152 -0.02 9.85 5.40
N VAL A 153 0.43 8.61 5.62
CA VAL A 153 0.09 7.45 4.80
C VAL A 153 -0.38 6.29 5.68
N PRO A 154 -1.32 5.46 5.22
CA PRO A 154 -1.79 4.31 5.99
C PRO A 154 -0.82 3.14 5.93
N SER A 155 -0.80 2.31 6.97
CA SER A 155 -0.29 0.94 6.89
C SER A 155 -1.20 0.10 5.98
N ILE A 156 -0.68 -1.05 5.53
CA ILE A 156 -1.47 -1.98 4.72
C ILE A 156 -2.71 -2.48 5.50
N ASP A 157 -2.59 -2.63 6.82
CA ASP A 157 -3.69 -3.07 7.69
C ASP A 157 -4.80 -2.01 7.79
N ALA A 158 -4.42 -0.74 7.98
CA ALA A 158 -5.38 0.37 8.01
C ALA A 158 -6.09 0.52 6.65
N GLU A 159 -5.35 0.35 5.55
CA GLU A 159 -5.91 0.41 4.21
C GLU A 159 -6.83 -0.78 3.91
N ALA A 160 -6.48 -1.98 4.39
CA ALA A 160 -7.35 -3.16 4.30
C ALA A 160 -8.69 -2.94 5.02
N LEU A 161 -8.66 -2.38 6.24
CA LEU A 161 -9.87 -2.03 6.98
C LEU A 161 -10.72 -0.99 6.25
N ARG A 162 -10.07 0.03 5.65
CA ARG A 162 -10.76 1.05 4.87
C ARG A 162 -11.50 0.44 3.67
N VAL A 163 -10.80 -0.36 2.88
CA VAL A 163 -11.35 -1.00 1.68
C VAL A 163 -12.45 -1.99 2.05
N ALA A 164 -12.26 -2.83 3.07
CA ALA A 164 -13.23 -3.82 3.52
C ALA A 164 -14.56 -3.18 3.95
N GLN A 165 -14.53 -1.94 4.45
CA GLN A 165 -15.72 -1.21 4.88
C GLN A 165 -16.26 -0.24 3.82
N GLY A 166 -15.66 -0.17 2.64
CA GLY A 166 -16.04 0.79 1.60
C GLY A 166 -15.85 2.26 2.03
N ALA A 167 -14.97 2.52 3.01
CA ALA A 167 -14.73 3.87 3.51
C ALA A 167 -13.82 4.64 2.55
N SER A 168 -14.07 5.96 2.43
CA SER A 168 -13.29 6.86 1.57
C SER A 168 -12.22 7.63 2.33
N THR A 169 -12.33 7.74 3.67
CA THR A 169 -11.53 8.67 4.46
C THR A 169 -11.19 8.07 5.83
N TYR A 170 -9.99 8.37 6.31
CA TYR A 170 -9.58 8.16 7.69
C TYR A 170 -9.85 9.43 8.49
N ILE A 171 -10.32 9.30 9.74
CA ILE A 171 -10.42 10.42 10.67
C ILE A 171 -9.43 10.16 11.80
N VAL A 172 -8.39 10.96 11.88
CA VAL A 172 -7.36 10.87 12.91
C VAL A 172 -7.68 11.90 14.00
N LYS A 173 -7.91 11.42 15.22
CA LYS A 173 -8.16 12.27 16.38
C LYS A 173 -6.89 12.34 17.23
N SER A 174 -6.37 13.55 17.39
CA SER A 174 -5.22 13.85 18.23
C SER A 174 -5.64 14.64 19.49
N THR A 175 -4.68 14.97 20.32
CA THR A 175 -4.89 15.87 21.47
C THR A 175 -5.52 17.19 21.04
N ASN A 176 -6.19 17.86 21.95
CA ASN A 176 -6.96 19.10 21.72
C ASN A 176 -8.16 18.96 20.74
N ALA A 177 -8.58 17.78 20.42
CA ALA A 177 -9.72 17.54 19.52
C ALA A 177 -11.05 18.12 20.04
N SER A 178 -11.19 18.35 21.35
CA SER A 178 -12.37 18.95 21.99
C SER A 178 -12.14 20.41 22.39
N GLY A 179 -11.02 21.02 21.95
CA GLY A 179 -10.66 22.39 22.33
C GLY A 179 -10.11 22.52 23.76
N GLU A 180 -9.86 21.41 24.44
CA GLU A 180 -9.25 21.36 25.76
C GLU A 180 -7.74 21.53 25.62
N ALA A 181 -7.18 22.61 26.17
CA ALA A 181 -5.72 22.68 26.30
C ALA A 181 -5.23 21.49 27.13
N SER A 182 -4.32 20.70 26.62
CA SER A 182 -3.75 19.58 27.36
C SER A 182 -2.97 20.13 28.56
N TRP A 183 -3.49 19.93 29.76
CA TRP A 183 -2.82 20.30 31.01
C TRP A 183 -1.60 19.39 31.20
N GLY A 184 -0.45 19.77 30.60
CA GLY A 184 0.85 19.14 30.84
C GLY A 184 1.03 17.69 30.37
N GLY A 185 0.08 17.13 29.61
CA GLY A 185 0.20 15.78 29.01
C GLY A 185 0.97 15.81 27.70
N ALA A 186 1.75 14.75 27.42
CA ALA A 186 2.36 14.60 26.12
C ALA A 186 1.28 14.52 25.04
N GLY A 187 1.41 15.32 23.99
CA GLY A 187 0.54 15.27 22.81
C GLY A 187 0.62 13.89 22.13
N GLY A 188 -0.39 13.53 21.36
CA GLY A 188 -0.38 12.27 20.64
C GLY A 188 -1.65 12.03 19.83
N VAL A 189 -1.63 11.02 18.99
CA VAL A 189 -2.83 10.48 18.33
C VAL A 189 -3.63 9.69 19.37
N VAL A 190 -4.89 10.03 19.55
CA VAL A 190 -5.77 9.42 20.58
C VAL A 190 -6.54 8.23 20.00
N SER A 191 -7.00 8.37 18.76
CA SER A 191 -7.73 7.33 18.06
C SER A 191 -7.73 7.57 16.55
N ALA A 192 -7.97 6.51 15.81
CA ALA A 192 -8.23 6.57 14.39
C ALA A 192 -9.61 5.98 14.10
N ARG A 193 -10.44 6.69 13.33
CA ARG A 193 -11.69 6.15 12.82
C ARG A 193 -11.52 5.75 11.36
N ILE A 194 -11.85 4.51 11.06
CA ILE A 194 -11.78 3.90 9.73
C ILE A 194 -13.16 3.31 9.44
N GLY A 195 -13.96 3.99 8.61
CA GLY A 195 -15.35 3.61 8.40
C GLY A 195 -16.17 3.64 9.70
N ALA A 196 -16.76 2.53 10.07
CA ALA A 196 -17.52 2.35 11.30
C ALA A 196 -16.64 2.04 12.55
N LEU A 197 -15.37 1.63 12.32
CA LEU A 197 -14.45 1.25 13.38
C LEU A 197 -13.73 2.48 13.96
N THR A 198 -13.66 2.55 15.30
CA THR A 198 -12.75 3.48 16.00
C THR A 198 -11.70 2.65 16.74
N VAL A 199 -10.45 2.84 16.35
CA VAL A 199 -9.29 2.15 16.94
C VAL A 199 -8.60 3.13 17.89
N PRO A 200 -8.55 2.85 19.20
CA PRO A 200 -7.77 3.64 20.15
C PRO A 200 -6.27 3.40 19.90
N THR A 201 -5.47 4.43 20.15
CA THR A 201 -4.00 4.37 20.03
C THR A 201 -3.35 4.56 21.38
N ASP A 202 -2.11 4.15 21.54
CA ASP A 202 -1.34 4.28 22.80
C ASP A 202 -0.69 5.67 23.00
N ARG A 203 -0.94 6.61 22.09
CA ARG A 203 -0.37 7.98 22.08
C ARG A 203 1.15 8.05 21.96
N ARG A 204 1.80 7.03 21.44
CA ARG A 204 3.26 6.97 21.30
C ARG A 204 3.67 6.69 19.86
#